data_95c29266ee5be0aa955696215ead9da0
#
_entry.id   95c29266ee5be0aa955696215ead9da0
#
_cell.length_a   1.000
_cell.length_b   1.000
_cell.length_c   1.000
_cell.angle_alpha   90.00
_cell.angle_beta   90.00
_cell.angle_gamma   90.00
#
_symmetry.space_group_name_H-M   'P 1'
#
loop_
_entity.id
_entity.type
_entity.pdbx_description
1 polymer ?
#
loop_
_entity_poly.entity_id
_entity_poly.type
_entity_poly.pdbx_seq_one_letter_code
_entity_poly.pdbx_strand_id
1 'polypeptide(L)'
;MSDYSQLDKYVEPDLEKMALIEDVRPMMKLESSYIEMNDYDFNYDQVEYKQCREVASVKSIKICPKCKKRFDAVENFCPDCLVTLKYPQDMDSIKGIEINSKIEFKGSGNSSNILTDDNIELICNFDFTIDDFNDIVHSIKAQGFKNLDNAIKDNSIDLDSLNILDKVLLFAKAFVSVEYKSYGEDLGYFQFNKIYVDDRQRKSLQITTLIHELSHFLLKEFLVHTTCKILDVNKNRHVEAVIIYILSNSSFNSLIDEYAAHSVEGRFTIFGYQDYSSFTAIQKDLDSEHVDIAKTIGNTFAIYIKELLEGFLDWDLREDIKTQFLKDTTESPDYRQLQLENCNKLSDEGFIKAIWLILSEGFQNCNIEVVKRYMEEF
;
A
#
# COMPACT_ATOMS: atom_id res chain seq x y z
N MET A 1 -12.04 -19.71 -18.28
CA MET A 1 -12.39 -18.61 -19.19
C MET A 1 -13.70 -18.07 -18.67
N SER A 2 -13.66 -17.08 -17.81
CA SER A 2 -14.86 -16.35 -17.41
C SER A 2 -15.37 -15.57 -18.61
N ASP A 3 -16.67 -15.67 -18.85
CA ASP A 3 -17.32 -15.05 -20.00
C ASP A 3 -17.49 -13.54 -19.71
N TYR A 4 -16.47 -12.75 -20.10
CA TYR A 4 -16.50 -11.30 -20.02
C TYR A 4 -17.60 -10.61 -20.85
N SER A 5 -18.38 -11.39 -21.62
CA SER A 5 -19.52 -10.89 -22.40
C SER A 5 -20.62 -10.27 -21.55
N GLN A 6 -20.63 -10.54 -20.24
CA GLN A 6 -21.57 -9.92 -19.30
C GLN A 6 -21.09 -8.58 -18.77
N LEU A 7 -19.76 -8.38 -18.62
CA LEU A 7 -19.17 -7.09 -18.32
C LEU A 7 -19.54 -6.04 -19.37
N ASP A 8 -19.45 -6.41 -20.66
CA ASP A 8 -19.81 -5.54 -21.77
C ASP A 8 -21.26 -5.03 -21.71
N LYS A 9 -22.18 -5.84 -21.18
CA LYS A 9 -23.59 -5.47 -21.06
C LYS A 9 -23.90 -4.49 -19.94
N TYR A 10 -23.08 -4.50 -18.88
CA TYR A 10 -23.30 -3.67 -17.68
C TYR A 10 -22.35 -2.47 -17.63
N VAL A 11 -21.21 -2.58 -18.28
CA VAL A 11 -20.14 -1.55 -18.26
C VAL A 11 -20.36 -0.50 -19.36
N GLU A 12 -20.76 -0.88 -20.59
CA GLU A 12 -20.94 0.06 -21.69
C GLU A 12 -21.95 1.21 -21.42
N PRO A 13 -23.17 0.96 -20.88
CA PRO A 13 -24.08 2.06 -20.59
C PRO A 13 -23.68 2.91 -19.39
N ASP A 14 -22.93 2.34 -18.46
CA ASP A 14 -22.53 3.03 -17.23
C ASP A 14 -21.17 3.72 -17.36
N LEU A 15 -20.27 3.24 -18.23
CA LEU A 15 -19.01 3.92 -18.50
C LEU A 15 -19.21 5.33 -19.09
N GLU A 16 -20.19 5.55 -19.96
CA GLU A 16 -20.54 6.90 -20.39
C GLU A 16 -21.05 7.78 -19.23
N LYS A 17 -21.67 7.19 -18.21
CA LYS A 17 -22.10 7.88 -16.99
C LYS A 17 -20.98 7.95 -15.94
N MET A 18 -20.08 6.99 -15.91
CA MET A 18 -18.87 7.00 -15.08
C MET A 18 -17.84 8.02 -15.58
N ALA A 19 -17.97 8.51 -16.79
CA ALA A 19 -17.06 9.46 -17.43
C ALA A 19 -17.16 10.92 -16.95
N LEU A 20 -17.62 11.19 -15.74
CA LEU A 20 -17.22 12.39 -15.01
C LEU A 20 -15.84 12.14 -14.39
N ILE A 21 -14.85 12.08 -15.26
CA ILE A 21 -13.45 11.90 -14.89
C ILE A 21 -12.92 13.26 -14.45
N GLU A 22 -12.56 13.40 -13.19
CA GLU A 22 -11.82 14.57 -12.74
C GLU A 22 -10.39 14.49 -13.27
N ASP A 23 -9.97 15.57 -13.93
CA ASP A 23 -8.61 15.71 -14.46
C ASP A 23 -7.61 15.85 -13.30
N VAL A 24 -6.85 14.79 -13.02
CA VAL A 24 -5.78 14.76 -12.01
C VAL A 24 -4.50 15.46 -12.44
N ARG A 25 -4.52 16.23 -13.56
CA ARG A 25 -3.36 17.01 -14.03
C ARG A 25 -2.67 17.88 -12.98
N PRO A 26 -3.32 18.43 -11.92
CA PRO A 26 -2.57 19.14 -10.90
C PRO A 26 -1.59 18.28 -10.09
N MET A 27 -1.92 17.00 -9.83
CA MET A 27 -0.99 16.06 -9.19
C MET A 27 0.07 15.54 -10.18
N MET A 28 -0.33 15.29 -11.42
CA MET A 28 0.57 14.86 -12.49
C MET A 28 1.50 15.99 -12.96
N LYS A 29 1.11 17.27 -12.86
CA LYS A 29 2.01 18.39 -13.14
C LYS A 29 3.22 18.46 -12.20
N LEU A 30 3.09 17.95 -10.98
CA LEU A 30 4.24 17.77 -10.09
C LEU A 30 5.13 16.61 -10.55
N GLU A 31 4.54 15.54 -11.07
CA GLU A 31 5.27 14.40 -11.62
C GLU A 31 5.79 14.68 -13.04
N SER A 32 5.00 15.34 -13.89
CA SER A 32 5.45 15.77 -15.24
C SER A 32 6.47 16.92 -15.19
N SER A 33 6.41 17.81 -14.21
CA SER A 33 7.48 18.80 -14.03
C SER A 33 8.80 18.14 -13.59
N TYR A 34 8.72 16.97 -12.95
CA TYR A 34 9.90 16.13 -12.68
C TYR A 34 10.41 15.45 -13.97
N ILE A 35 9.53 15.05 -14.87
CA ILE A 35 9.87 14.48 -16.19
C ILE A 35 10.38 15.56 -17.15
N GLU A 36 9.75 16.74 -17.18
CA GLU A 36 10.22 17.89 -17.99
C GLU A 36 11.57 18.44 -17.53
N MET A 37 11.90 18.31 -16.23
CA MET A 37 13.25 18.66 -15.73
C MET A 37 14.31 17.63 -16.12
N ASN A 38 13.94 16.41 -16.51
CA ASN A 38 14.87 15.40 -16.99
C ASN A 38 15.20 15.54 -18.50
N ASP A 39 14.39 16.26 -19.29
CA ASP A 39 14.66 16.55 -20.71
C ASP A 39 15.63 17.72 -20.97
N TYR A 40 15.96 18.46 -19.93
CA TYR A 40 17.04 19.45 -20.02
C TYR A 40 18.33 18.82 -19.51
N ASP A 41 19.42 18.97 -20.26
CA ASP A 41 20.84 18.66 -19.97
C ASP A 41 21.28 19.05 -18.53
N PHE A 42 20.57 18.54 -17.53
CA PHE A 42 20.98 18.63 -16.14
C PHE A 42 22.09 17.60 -15.95
N ASN A 43 23.28 18.12 -15.69
CA ASN A 43 24.43 17.30 -15.30
C ASN A 43 24.09 16.60 -13.97
N TYR A 44 23.42 15.44 -14.08
CA TYR A 44 22.91 14.61 -12.98
C TYR A 44 23.99 14.41 -11.89
N ASP A 45 25.23 14.20 -12.33
CA ASP A 45 26.37 14.02 -11.43
C ASP A 45 26.61 15.21 -10.48
N GLN A 46 26.26 16.45 -10.88
CA GLN A 46 26.47 17.62 -10.04
C GLN A 46 25.37 17.86 -9.01
N VAL A 47 24.10 17.54 -9.36
CA VAL A 47 22.97 17.72 -8.44
C VAL A 47 22.96 16.60 -7.41
N GLU A 48 23.16 15.35 -7.82
CA GLU A 48 23.27 14.21 -6.92
C GLU A 48 24.45 14.36 -5.95
N TYR A 49 25.60 14.81 -6.45
CA TYR A 49 26.77 15.01 -5.62
C TYR A 49 26.62 16.15 -4.61
N LYS A 50 25.86 17.19 -4.94
CA LYS A 50 25.58 18.31 -4.06
C LYS A 50 24.58 17.96 -2.96
N GLN A 51 23.50 17.25 -3.30
CA GLN A 51 22.52 16.75 -2.32
C GLN A 51 23.13 15.70 -1.39
N CYS A 52 23.90 14.76 -1.91
CA CYS A 52 24.63 13.80 -1.07
C CYS A 52 25.67 14.47 -0.15
N ARG A 53 26.30 15.56 -0.57
CA ARG A 53 27.22 16.32 0.30
C ARG A 53 26.51 17.12 1.37
N GLU A 54 25.36 17.70 1.07
CA GLU A 54 24.57 18.44 2.06
C GLU A 54 23.93 17.51 3.10
N VAL A 55 23.45 16.34 2.68
CA VAL A 55 22.95 15.30 3.60
C VAL A 55 24.09 14.66 4.40
N ALA A 56 25.29 14.51 3.84
CA ALA A 56 26.46 14.05 4.58
C ALA A 56 26.96 15.05 5.63
N SER A 57 26.55 16.33 5.54
CA SER A 57 26.83 17.36 6.54
C SER A 57 25.83 17.41 7.69
N VAL A 58 24.72 16.66 7.63
CA VAL A 58 23.86 16.43 8.80
C VAL A 58 24.71 15.70 9.83
N LYS A 59 24.99 16.34 10.95
CA LYS A 59 25.76 15.80 12.08
C LYS A 59 25.24 14.39 12.37
N SER A 60 26.02 13.37 12.04
CA SER A 60 25.64 11.98 12.34
C SER A 60 25.53 11.87 13.87
N ILE A 61 24.35 11.60 14.36
CA ILE A 61 24.05 11.47 15.79
C ILE A 61 24.26 10.00 16.16
N LYS A 62 24.92 9.76 17.30
CA LYS A 62 24.98 8.45 17.94
C LYS A 62 23.98 8.38 19.09
N ILE A 63 23.52 7.17 19.40
CA ILE A 63 22.51 6.91 20.42
C ILE A 63 23.04 5.90 21.41
N CYS A 64 22.76 6.13 22.68
CA CYS A 64 23.03 5.12 23.72
C CYS A 64 22.04 3.97 23.61
N PRO A 65 22.48 2.71 23.42
CA PRO A 65 21.56 1.57 23.31
C PRO A 65 20.79 1.31 24.59
N LYS A 66 21.29 1.81 25.74
CA LYS A 66 20.67 1.57 27.05
C LYS A 66 19.68 2.66 27.48
N CYS A 67 20.10 3.94 27.45
CA CYS A 67 19.25 5.05 27.92
C CYS A 67 18.62 5.87 26.78
N LYS A 68 18.88 5.50 25.51
CA LYS A 68 18.36 6.15 24.30
C LYS A 68 18.71 7.63 24.14
N LYS A 69 19.57 8.20 24.99
CA LYS A 69 20.05 9.58 24.84
C LYS A 69 20.87 9.73 23.56
N ARG A 70 20.74 10.90 22.93
CA ARG A 70 21.46 11.28 21.70
C ARG A 70 22.77 11.97 22.05
N PHE A 71 23.78 11.74 21.22
CA PHE A 71 25.13 12.27 21.34
C PHE A 71 25.68 12.66 19.97
N ASP A 72 26.58 13.61 19.94
CA ASP A 72 27.28 13.95 18.69
C ASP A 72 28.12 12.75 18.20
N ALA A 73 28.36 12.69 16.89
CA ALA A 73 29.09 11.58 16.25
C ALA A 73 30.53 11.40 16.78
N VAL A 74 31.11 12.44 17.36
CA VAL A 74 32.45 12.40 17.95
C VAL A 74 32.49 11.63 19.28
N GLU A 75 31.36 11.52 19.97
CA GLU A 75 31.28 10.78 21.22
C GLU A 75 31.26 9.27 20.95
N ASN A 76 31.93 8.50 21.79
CA ASN A 76 32.01 7.04 21.64
C ASN A 76 31.31 6.29 22.77
N PHE A 77 31.12 6.92 23.93
CA PHE A 77 30.54 6.28 25.12
C PHE A 77 29.47 7.16 25.73
N CYS A 78 28.43 6.51 26.25
CA CYS A 78 27.44 7.19 27.08
C CYS A 78 28.01 7.42 28.48
N PRO A 79 28.10 8.67 28.97
CA PRO A 79 28.66 8.94 30.28
C PRO A 79 27.82 8.39 31.43
N ASP A 80 26.50 8.28 31.25
CA ASP A 80 25.59 7.77 32.28
C ASP A 80 25.56 6.25 32.36
N CYS A 81 25.70 5.56 31.20
CA CYS A 81 25.53 4.12 31.10
C CYS A 81 26.82 3.34 30.90
N LEU A 82 27.92 4.04 30.61
CA LEU A 82 29.26 3.47 30.32
C LEU A 82 29.24 2.40 29.23
N VAL A 83 28.38 2.57 28.23
CA VAL A 83 28.25 1.68 27.06
C VAL A 83 28.63 2.42 25.80
N THR A 84 29.13 1.69 24.79
CA THR A 84 29.48 2.24 23.48
C THR A 84 28.23 2.77 22.79
N LEU A 85 28.33 4.01 22.28
CA LEU A 85 27.27 4.61 21.48
C LEU A 85 27.20 3.95 20.10
N LYS A 86 25.99 3.78 19.59
CA LYS A 86 25.73 3.22 18.28
C LYS A 86 25.13 4.27 17.36
N TYR A 87 25.35 4.15 16.05
CA TYR A 87 24.56 4.90 15.09
C TYR A 87 23.14 4.35 15.04
N PRO A 88 22.12 5.15 14.68
CA PRO A 88 20.74 4.64 14.55
C PRO A 88 20.62 3.38 13.70
N GLN A 89 21.38 3.29 12.61
CA GLN A 89 21.41 2.12 11.71
C GLN A 89 22.00 0.85 12.35
N ASP A 90 22.77 0.99 13.44
CA ASP A 90 23.41 -0.12 14.16
C ASP A 90 22.62 -0.50 15.42
N MET A 91 21.49 0.18 15.68
CA MET A 91 20.58 -0.17 16.78
C MET A 91 19.79 -1.43 16.45
N ASP A 92 19.30 -2.10 17.47
CA ASP A 92 18.42 -3.24 17.27
C ASP A 92 17.20 -2.82 16.47
N SER A 93 16.95 -3.54 15.35
CA SER A 93 15.82 -3.32 14.48
C SER A 93 14.50 -3.63 15.20
N ILE A 94 13.43 -2.94 14.82
CA ILE A 94 12.07 -3.25 15.25
C ILE A 94 11.50 -4.55 14.64
N LYS A 95 12.27 -5.28 13.84
CA LYS A 95 11.84 -6.55 13.22
C LYS A 95 11.26 -7.54 14.21
N GLY A 96 11.88 -7.67 15.38
CA GLY A 96 11.46 -8.57 16.45
C GLY A 96 10.32 -8.05 17.35
N ILE A 97 9.85 -6.82 17.15
CA ILE A 97 8.77 -6.24 17.93
C ILE A 97 7.43 -6.74 17.38
N GLU A 98 6.63 -7.41 18.22
CA GLU A 98 5.25 -7.76 17.88
C GLU A 98 4.33 -6.59 18.18
N ILE A 99 3.46 -6.27 17.22
CA ILE A 99 2.47 -5.19 17.31
C ILE A 99 1.09 -5.80 17.11
N ASN A 100 0.13 -5.39 17.93
CA ASN A 100 -1.25 -5.74 17.69
C ASN A 100 -1.79 -4.88 16.54
N SER A 101 -1.78 -5.44 15.33
CA SER A 101 -2.18 -4.79 14.08
C SER A 101 -3.65 -5.01 13.72
N LYS A 102 -4.49 -5.38 14.69
CA LYS A 102 -5.87 -5.72 14.40
C LYS A 102 -6.67 -4.51 13.94
N ILE A 103 -7.21 -4.59 12.73
CA ILE A 103 -8.17 -3.64 12.16
C ILE A 103 -9.55 -4.32 12.20
N GLU A 104 -10.47 -3.78 12.99
CA GLU A 104 -11.78 -4.38 13.26
C GLU A 104 -12.90 -3.58 12.63
N PHE A 105 -13.93 -4.27 12.14
CA PHE A 105 -15.24 -3.69 11.84
C PHE A 105 -16.29 -4.38 12.71
N LYS A 106 -17.17 -3.59 13.34
CA LYS A 106 -18.24 -4.09 14.21
C LYS A 106 -19.60 -3.75 13.59
N GLY A 107 -20.25 -4.77 13.04
CA GLY A 107 -21.66 -4.74 12.68
C GLY A 107 -22.53 -5.35 13.79
N SER A 108 -23.82 -5.44 13.57
CA SER A 108 -24.77 -6.03 14.53
C SER A 108 -24.82 -7.56 14.45
N GLY A 109 -24.45 -8.16 13.30
CA GLY A 109 -24.54 -9.58 13.02
C GLY A 109 -23.21 -10.34 13.13
N ASN A 110 -23.30 -11.61 13.54
CA ASN A 110 -22.20 -12.58 13.51
C ASN A 110 -22.54 -13.67 12.50
N SER A 111 -22.49 -13.37 11.19
CA SER A 111 -22.70 -14.40 10.19
C SER A 111 -21.41 -15.18 9.94
N SER A 112 -21.47 -16.49 10.12
CA SER A 112 -20.37 -17.42 9.76
C SER A 112 -20.35 -17.74 8.27
N ASN A 113 -21.42 -17.46 7.53
CA ASN A 113 -21.52 -17.60 6.09
C ASN A 113 -22.18 -16.37 5.49
N ILE A 114 -21.44 -15.64 4.67
CA ILE A 114 -21.94 -14.43 3.97
C ILE A 114 -22.37 -14.72 2.52
N LEU A 115 -22.12 -15.92 1.99
CA LEU A 115 -22.52 -16.32 0.64
C LEU A 115 -23.91 -16.97 0.66
N THR A 116 -24.93 -16.20 1.03
CA THR A 116 -26.34 -16.59 0.97
C THR A 116 -27.05 -15.76 -0.10
N ASP A 117 -28.14 -16.30 -0.66
CA ASP A 117 -28.92 -15.62 -1.71
C ASP A 117 -29.36 -14.23 -1.24
N ASP A 118 -29.82 -14.10 0.02
CA ASP A 118 -30.23 -12.83 0.62
C ASP A 118 -29.06 -11.82 0.69
N ASN A 119 -27.88 -12.24 1.07
CA ASN A 119 -26.71 -11.39 1.14
C ASN A 119 -26.19 -10.99 -0.26
N ILE A 120 -26.27 -11.90 -1.22
CA ILE A 120 -25.94 -11.61 -2.62
C ILE A 120 -26.94 -10.56 -3.16
N GLU A 121 -28.22 -10.71 -2.86
CA GLU A 121 -29.23 -9.72 -3.24
C GLU A 121 -28.96 -8.34 -2.59
N LEU A 122 -28.57 -8.31 -1.31
CA LEU A 122 -28.17 -7.07 -0.62
C LEU A 122 -26.95 -6.42 -1.28
N ILE A 123 -25.90 -7.21 -1.60
CA ILE A 123 -24.71 -6.71 -2.29
C ILE A 123 -25.05 -6.18 -3.69
N CYS A 124 -26.00 -6.77 -4.38
CA CYS A 124 -26.41 -6.32 -5.71
C CYS A 124 -27.30 -5.06 -5.69
N ASN A 125 -27.91 -4.72 -4.56
CA ASN A 125 -28.90 -3.63 -4.44
C ASN A 125 -28.59 -2.65 -3.30
N PHE A 126 -27.34 -2.55 -2.85
CA PHE A 126 -27.02 -1.70 -1.72
C PHE A 126 -27.12 -0.20 -2.04
N ASP A 127 -27.49 0.57 -1.02
CA ASP A 127 -27.44 2.04 -1.01
C ASP A 127 -26.19 2.45 -0.20
N PHE A 128 -25.10 2.76 -0.91
CA PHE A 128 -23.80 3.07 -0.35
C PHE A 128 -23.28 4.34 -1.00
N THR A 129 -22.76 5.25 -0.21
CA THR A 129 -22.34 6.56 -0.66
C THR A 129 -20.84 6.76 -0.53
N ILE A 130 -20.31 7.82 -1.15
CA ILE A 130 -18.90 8.20 -0.97
C ILE A 130 -18.61 8.59 0.49
N ASP A 131 -19.58 9.16 1.20
CA ASP A 131 -19.41 9.50 2.62
C ASP A 131 -19.26 8.23 3.47
N ASP A 132 -20.01 7.17 3.16
CA ASP A 132 -19.85 5.86 3.80
C ASP A 132 -18.47 5.28 3.58
N PHE A 133 -17.91 5.44 2.36
CA PHE A 133 -16.56 4.99 2.05
C PHE A 133 -15.51 5.82 2.78
N ASN A 134 -15.67 7.14 2.81
CA ASN A 134 -14.79 8.05 3.56
C ASN A 134 -14.75 7.70 5.05
N ASP A 135 -15.92 7.41 5.65
CA ASP A 135 -16.00 6.95 7.04
C ASP A 135 -15.20 5.66 7.28
N ILE A 136 -15.25 4.71 6.33
CA ILE A 136 -14.45 3.48 6.39
C ILE A 136 -12.97 3.80 6.35
N VAL A 137 -12.51 4.62 5.40
CA VAL A 137 -11.11 5.03 5.29
C VAL A 137 -10.63 5.70 6.59
N HIS A 138 -11.42 6.64 7.12
CA HIS A 138 -11.13 7.31 8.39
C HIS A 138 -11.07 6.33 9.58
N SER A 139 -11.97 5.35 9.63
CA SER A 139 -11.98 4.33 10.68
C SER A 139 -10.73 3.46 10.64
N ILE A 140 -10.33 2.97 9.45
CA ILE A 140 -9.12 2.16 9.27
C ILE A 140 -7.88 2.98 9.64
N LYS A 141 -7.80 4.23 9.17
CA LYS A 141 -6.72 5.15 9.53
C LYS A 141 -6.62 5.34 11.04
N ALA A 142 -7.71 5.66 11.70
CA ALA A 142 -7.74 5.90 13.15
C ALA A 142 -7.30 4.65 13.95
N GLN A 143 -7.71 3.45 13.53
CA GLN A 143 -7.30 2.20 14.17
C GLN A 143 -5.81 1.94 13.97
N GLY A 144 -5.28 2.08 12.76
CA GLY A 144 -3.86 1.91 12.47
C GLY A 144 -2.99 2.87 13.27
N PHE A 145 -3.34 4.15 13.33
CA PHE A 145 -2.61 5.15 14.13
C PHE A 145 -2.71 4.85 15.64
N LYS A 146 -3.85 4.40 16.13
CA LYS A 146 -3.98 3.95 17.52
C LYS A 146 -3.07 2.76 17.83
N ASN A 147 -2.98 1.79 16.91
CA ASN A 147 -2.08 0.66 17.06
C ASN A 147 -0.62 1.12 17.07
N LEU A 148 -0.26 2.06 16.20
CA LEU A 148 1.06 2.68 16.15
C LEU A 148 1.41 3.38 17.48
N ASP A 149 0.51 4.23 17.99
CA ASP A 149 0.71 4.95 19.25
C ASP A 149 0.90 4.00 20.42
N ASN A 150 0.10 2.92 20.46
CA ASN A 150 0.24 1.89 21.49
C ASN A 150 1.59 1.17 21.37
N ALA A 151 2.00 0.77 20.16
CA ALA A 151 3.27 0.12 19.91
C ALA A 151 4.46 0.99 20.36
N ILE A 152 4.42 2.28 20.05
CA ILE A 152 5.44 3.25 20.46
C ILE A 152 5.52 3.34 21.98
N LYS A 153 4.38 3.44 22.67
CA LYS A 153 4.31 3.52 24.13
C LYS A 153 4.77 2.24 24.83
N ASP A 154 4.20 1.10 24.41
CA ASP A 154 4.43 -0.19 25.04
C ASP A 154 5.89 -0.65 24.93
N ASN A 155 6.55 -0.31 23.82
CA ASN A 155 7.94 -0.66 23.55
C ASN A 155 8.92 0.49 23.82
N SER A 156 8.45 1.64 24.29
CA SER A 156 9.28 2.83 24.56
C SER A 156 10.11 3.23 23.34
N ILE A 157 9.50 3.22 22.14
CA ILE A 157 10.17 3.50 20.86
C ILE A 157 10.40 5.01 20.73
N ASP A 158 11.64 5.40 20.49
CA ASP A 158 11.97 6.76 20.07
C ASP A 158 12.03 6.81 18.53
N LEU A 159 11.01 7.39 17.89
CA LEU A 159 10.91 7.50 16.44
C LEU A 159 12.10 8.21 15.80
N ASP A 160 12.64 9.23 16.47
CA ASP A 160 13.78 9.97 15.94
C ASP A 160 15.07 9.14 15.96
N SER A 161 15.12 8.08 16.76
CA SER A 161 16.25 7.17 16.81
C SER A 161 16.22 6.07 15.75
N LEU A 162 15.07 5.87 15.08
CA LEU A 162 14.91 4.83 14.08
C LEU A 162 15.55 5.24 12.74
N ASN A 163 16.13 4.26 12.05
CA ASN A 163 16.45 4.42 10.64
C ASN A 163 15.15 4.40 9.80
N ILE A 164 15.28 4.80 8.53
CA ILE A 164 14.13 4.94 7.63
C ILE A 164 13.36 3.62 7.41
N LEU A 165 14.06 2.49 7.25
CA LEU A 165 13.43 1.18 7.09
C LEU A 165 12.62 0.82 8.35
N ASP A 166 13.18 1.03 9.54
CA ASP A 166 12.48 0.72 10.79
C ASP A 166 11.26 1.63 11.02
N LYS A 167 11.30 2.90 10.57
CA LYS A 167 10.12 3.78 10.60
C LYS A 167 8.99 3.25 9.71
N VAL A 168 9.30 2.91 8.46
CA VAL A 168 8.30 2.36 7.52
C VAL A 168 7.80 1.00 8.00
N LEU A 169 8.69 0.15 8.52
CA LEU A 169 8.32 -1.14 9.07
C LEU A 169 7.41 -1.02 10.30
N LEU A 170 7.71 -0.10 11.21
CA LEU A 170 6.87 0.16 12.38
C LEU A 170 5.46 0.60 11.97
N PHE A 171 5.38 1.47 10.98
CA PHE A 171 4.11 1.92 10.42
C PHE A 171 3.34 0.76 9.77
N ALA A 172 3.97 -0.03 8.90
CA ALA A 172 3.33 -1.19 8.28
C ALA A 172 2.81 -2.19 9.32
N LYS A 173 3.61 -2.47 10.35
CA LYS A 173 3.23 -3.35 11.47
C LYS A 173 2.05 -2.83 12.30
N ALA A 174 1.74 -1.55 12.27
CA ALA A 174 0.55 -1.00 12.93
C ALA A 174 -0.77 -1.42 12.24
N PHE A 175 -0.70 -1.78 10.96
CA PHE A 175 -1.85 -2.20 10.15
C PHE A 175 -1.90 -3.71 9.92
N VAL A 176 -0.75 -4.35 9.71
CA VAL A 176 -0.66 -5.73 9.25
C VAL A 176 0.57 -6.43 9.84
N SER A 177 0.50 -7.75 10.01
CA SER A 177 1.67 -8.54 10.41
C SER A 177 2.73 -8.54 9.31
N VAL A 178 3.99 -8.32 9.68
CA VAL A 178 5.12 -8.33 8.75
C VAL A 178 6.12 -9.40 9.18
N GLU A 179 6.46 -10.29 8.26
CA GLU A 179 7.41 -11.38 8.46
C GLU A 179 8.58 -11.26 7.48
N TYR A 180 9.80 -11.40 7.99
CA TYR A 180 11.01 -11.39 7.19
C TYR A 180 11.45 -12.82 6.90
N LYS A 181 11.57 -13.14 5.61
CA LYS A 181 12.05 -14.45 5.12
C LYS A 181 12.91 -14.25 3.91
N SER A 182 13.79 -15.22 3.65
CA SER A 182 14.50 -15.32 2.39
C SER A 182 13.65 -16.13 1.41
N TYR A 183 13.10 -15.48 0.42
CA TYR A 183 12.36 -16.12 -0.68
C TYR A 183 13.17 -16.02 -1.98
N GLY A 184 13.11 -17.04 -2.81
CA GLY A 184 13.74 -17.22 -4.10
C GLY A 184 14.01 -15.94 -4.90
N GLU A 185 13.17 -15.61 -5.86
CA GLU A 185 13.31 -14.45 -6.75
C GLU A 185 12.40 -13.28 -6.35
N ASP A 186 11.40 -13.50 -5.49
CA ASP A 186 10.45 -12.47 -5.11
C ASP A 186 11.05 -11.51 -4.07
N LEU A 187 10.78 -10.22 -4.22
CA LEU A 187 11.17 -9.17 -3.28
C LEU A 187 10.34 -9.26 -1.99
N GLY A 188 9.11 -9.69 -2.10
CA GLY A 188 8.13 -9.91 -1.07
C GLY A 188 6.76 -10.18 -1.66
N TYR A 189 5.79 -10.41 -0.80
CA TYR A 189 4.39 -10.57 -1.22
C TYR A 189 3.45 -10.38 -0.03
N PHE A 190 2.22 -9.98 -0.34
CA PHE A 190 1.09 -9.98 0.59
C PHE A 190 0.30 -11.28 0.45
N GLN A 191 0.03 -11.93 1.57
CA GLN A 191 -0.82 -13.11 1.60
C GLN A 191 -1.70 -13.10 2.85
N PHE A 192 -3.00 -13.20 2.65
CA PHE A 192 -4.02 -13.15 3.70
C PHE A 192 -3.90 -11.89 4.59
N ASN A 193 -3.33 -11.98 5.77
CA ASN A 193 -3.13 -10.88 6.71
C ASN A 193 -1.66 -10.73 7.10
N LYS A 194 -0.75 -11.04 6.17
CA LYS A 194 0.68 -10.93 6.37
C LYS A 194 1.39 -10.36 5.16
N ILE A 195 2.33 -9.50 5.42
CA ILE A 195 3.32 -9.07 4.45
C ILE A 195 4.59 -9.87 4.69
N TYR A 196 5.15 -10.40 3.61
CA TYR A 196 6.44 -11.08 3.61
C TYR A 196 7.46 -10.23 2.86
N VAL A 197 8.64 -10.04 3.45
CA VAL A 197 9.72 -9.24 2.87
C VAL A 197 11.00 -10.06 2.83
N ASP A 198 11.72 -10.04 1.70
CA ASP A 198 13.04 -10.66 1.60
C ASP A 198 14.09 -9.78 2.29
N ASP A 199 14.64 -10.25 3.40
CA ASP A 199 15.60 -9.53 4.22
C ASP A 199 17.03 -9.46 3.60
N ARG A 200 17.28 -10.17 2.49
CA ARG A 200 18.53 -10.10 1.73
C ARG A 200 18.57 -8.89 0.80
N GLN A 201 17.41 -8.28 0.53
CA GLN A 201 17.31 -7.11 -0.34
C GLN A 201 17.93 -5.86 0.29
N ARG A 202 18.31 -4.91 -0.56
CA ARG A 202 18.74 -3.58 -0.12
C ARG A 202 17.64 -2.89 0.66
N LYS A 203 17.99 -2.01 1.60
CA LYS A 203 17.02 -1.32 2.46
C LYS A 203 15.96 -0.55 1.66
N SER A 204 16.37 0.12 0.58
CA SER A 204 15.45 0.82 -0.31
C SER A 204 14.40 -0.11 -0.90
N LEU A 205 14.78 -1.29 -1.38
CA LEU A 205 13.85 -2.27 -1.93
C LEU A 205 12.93 -2.86 -0.85
N GLN A 206 13.44 -3.11 0.36
CA GLN A 206 12.60 -3.54 1.48
C GLN A 206 11.54 -2.48 1.83
N ILE A 207 11.90 -1.19 1.81
CA ILE A 207 10.96 -0.08 2.04
C ILE A 207 9.90 -0.05 0.96
N THR A 208 10.29 -0.13 -0.31
CA THR A 208 9.37 -0.16 -1.46
C THR A 208 8.40 -1.32 -1.36
N THR A 209 8.92 -2.54 -1.11
CA THR A 209 8.10 -3.74 -0.90
C THR A 209 7.10 -3.54 0.23
N LEU A 210 7.52 -2.98 1.37
CA LEU A 210 6.60 -2.73 2.49
C LEU A 210 5.46 -1.79 2.09
N ILE A 211 5.73 -0.73 1.32
CA ILE A 211 4.71 0.22 0.86
C ILE A 211 3.79 -0.43 -0.17
N HIS A 212 4.34 -1.20 -1.09
CA HIS A 212 3.59 -1.92 -2.13
C HIS A 212 2.62 -2.93 -1.49
N GLU A 213 3.14 -3.84 -0.67
CA GLU A 213 2.34 -4.89 -0.04
C GLU A 213 1.34 -4.35 0.99
N LEU A 214 1.67 -3.24 1.68
CA LEU A 214 0.73 -2.54 2.54
C LEU A 214 -0.44 -1.95 1.73
N SER A 215 -0.20 -1.57 0.48
CA SER A 215 -1.25 -1.03 -0.39
C SER A 215 -2.26 -2.12 -0.78
N HIS A 216 -1.82 -3.33 -1.09
CA HIS A 216 -2.69 -4.51 -1.28
C HIS A 216 -3.53 -4.78 -0.03
N PHE A 217 -2.89 -4.78 1.14
CA PHE A 217 -3.61 -4.96 2.40
C PHE A 217 -4.69 -3.88 2.59
N LEU A 218 -4.38 -2.61 2.38
CA LEU A 218 -5.32 -1.51 2.59
C LEU A 218 -6.49 -1.55 1.60
N LEU A 219 -6.24 -1.87 0.32
CA LEU A 219 -7.30 -2.05 -0.67
C LEU A 219 -8.23 -3.19 -0.25
N LYS A 220 -7.67 -4.33 0.16
CA LYS A 220 -8.46 -5.44 0.73
C LYS A 220 -9.30 -4.97 1.92
N GLU A 221 -8.73 -4.23 2.87
CA GLU A 221 -9.44 -3.73 4.05
C GLU A 221 -10.59 -2.78 3.67
N PHE A 222 -10.41 -1.93 2.68
CA PHE A 222 -11.49 -1.07 2.19
C PHE A 222 -12.69 -1.90 1.72
N LEU A 223 -12.46 -2.93 0.90
CA LEU A 223 -13.52 -3.81 0.40
C LEU A 223 -14.13 -4.68 1.51
N VAL A 224 -13.31 -5.20 2.43
CA VAL A 224 -13.79 -5.95 3.60
C VAL A 224 -14.72 -5.12 4.46
N HIS A 225 -14.32 -3.89 4.82
CA HIS A 225 -15.13 -3.01 5.65
C HIS A 225 -16.38 -2.52 4.92
N THR A 226 -16.30 -2.26 3.61
CA THR A 226 -17.47 -1.95 2.78
C THR A 226 -18.48 -3.10 2.80
N THR A 227 -18.01 -4.33 2.58
CA THR A 227 -18.86 -5.54 2.65
C THR A 227 -19.47 -5.72 4.02
N CYS A 228 -18.70 -5.56 5.08
CA CYS A 228 -19.20 -5.65 6.46
C CYS A 228 -20.27 -4.60 6.75
N LYS A 229 -20.11 -3.36 6.24
CA LYS A 229 -21.06 -2.27 6.42
C LYS A 229 -22.37 -2.55 5.66
N ILE A 230 -22.29 -3.02 4.41
CA ILE A 230 -23.46 -3.35 3.58
C ILE A 230 -24.27 -4.48 4.21
N LEU A 231 -23.59 -5.54 4.67
CA LEU A 231 -24.24 -6.71 5.24
C LEU A 231 -24.56 -6.58 6.74
N ASP A 232 -24.13 -5.48 7.37
CA ASP A 232 -24.22 -5.25 8.82
C ASP A 232 -23.65 -6.42 9.66
N VAL A 233 -22.49 -6.93 9.28
CA VAL A 233 -21.81 -8.05 9.95
C VAL A 233 -20.45 -7.64 10.52
N ASN A 234 -20.01 -8.32 11.57
CA ASN A 234 -18.65 -8.16 12.07
C ASN A 234 -17.63 -8.67 11.05
N LYS A 235 -16.47 -8.00 10.96
CA LYS A 235 -15.33 -8.52 10.23
C LYS A 235 -14.94 -9.91 10.77
N ASN A 236 -14.82 -10.88 9.89
CA ASN A 236 -14.46 -12.25 10.20
C ASN A 236 -13.70 -12.90 9.04
N ARG A 237 -13.11 -14.07 9.27
CA ARG A 237 -12.32 -14.80 8.27
C ARG A 237 -13.08 -15.11 6.99
N HIS A 238 -14.38 -15.34 7.07
CA HIS A 238 -15.19 -15.62 5.88
C HIS A 238 -15.31 -14.41 4.96
N VAL A 239 -15.58 -13.22 5.54
CA VAL A 239 -15.60 -11.97 4.77
C VAL A 239 -14.24 -11.72 4.11
N GLU A 240 -13.16 -11.86 4.88
CA GLU A 240 -11.81 -11.66 4.36
C GLU A 240 -11.46 -12.65 3.24
N ALA A 241 -11.81 -13.93 3.39
CA ALA A 241 -11.58 -14.96 2.38
C ALA A 241 -12.36 -14.69 1.08
N VAL A 242 -13.61 -14.23 1.18
CA VAL A 242 -14.43 -13.85 0.01
C VAL A 242 -13.79 -12.67 -0.72
N ILE A 243 -13.36 -11.63 -0.03
CA ILE A 243 -12.74 -10.46 -0.67
C ILE A 243 -11.40 -10.82 -1.31
N ILE A 244 -10.57 -11.64 -0.66
CA ILE A 244 -9.33 -12.13 -1.29
C ILE A 244 -9.63 -12.93 -2.55
N TYR A 245 -10.66 -13.80 -2.50
CA TYR A 245 -11.11 -14.51 -3.68
C TYR A 245 -11.53 -13.55 -4.81
N ILE A 246 -12.31 -12.52 -4.50
CA ILE A 246 -12.76 -11.52 -5.48
C ILE A 246 -11.58 -10.82 -6.12
N LEU A 247 -10.60 -10.37 -5.34
CA LEU A 247 -9.42 -9.67 -5.85
C LEU A 247 -8.51 -10.57 -6.69
N SER A 248 -8.40 -11.86 -6.37
CA SER A 248 -7.46 -12.78 -7.04
C SER A 248 -8.07 -13.64 -8.16
N ASN A 249 -9.41 -13.71 -8.27
CA ASN A 249 -10.05 -14.65 -9.18
C ASN A 249 -10.22 -14.14 -10.61
N SER A 250 -10.03 -12.86 -10.87
CA SER A 250 -10.10 -12.29 -12.21
C SER A 250 -8.89 -11.43 -12.53
N SER A 251 -8.38 -11.50 -13.76
CA SER A 251 -7.27 -10.64 -14.21
C SER A 251 -7.63 -9.16 -14.11
N PHE A 252 -8.91 -8.80 -14.27
CA PHE A 252 -9.39 -7.43 -14.14
C PHE A 252 -9.24 -6.90 -12.70
N ASN A 253 -9.73 -7.65 -11.70
CA ASN A 253 -9.62 -7.25 -10.30
C ASN A 253 -8.17 -7.29 -9.80
N SER A 254 -7.39 -8.28 -10.24
CA SER A 254 -5.96 -8.36 -9.94
C SER A 254 -5.20 -7.17 -10.54
N LEU A 255 -5.59 -6.69 -11.72
CA LEU A 255 -4.97 -5.53 -12.33
C LEU A 255 -5.31 -4.23 -11.58
N ILE A 256 -6.55 -4.08 -11.07
CA ILE A 256 -6.94 -2.96 -10.20
C ILE A 256 -6.05 -2.93 -8.97
N ASP A 257 -5.87 -4.06 -8.31
CA ASP A 257 -5.10 -4.20 -7.08
C ASP A 257 -3.61 -3.89 -7.31
N GLU A 258 -2.98 -4.52 -8.30
CA GLU A 258 -1.59 -4.26 -8.69
C GLU A 258 -1.36 -2.80 -9.12
N TYR A 259 -2.29 -2.25 -9.90
CA TYR A 259 -2.15 -0.86 -10.32
C TYR A 259 -2.27 0.12 -9.16
N ALA A 260 -3.18 -0.14 -8.22
CA ALA A 260 -3.29 0.67 -7.02
C ALA A 260 -1.99 0.63 -6.21
N ALA A 261 -1.42 -0.56 -6.00
CA ALA A 261 -0.17 -0.73 -5.26
C ALA A 261 1.00 -0.01 -5.93
N HIS A 262 1.19 -0.18 -7.26
CA HIS A 262 2.23 0.54 -8.00
C HIS A 262 2.04 2.05 -8.03
N SER A 263 0.80 2.53 -8.13
CA SER A 263 0.50 3.96 -8.08
C SER A 263 0.82 4.58 -6.72
N VAL A 264 0.61 3.84 -5.63
CA VAL A 264 1.00 4.26 -4.27
C VAL A 264 2.52 4.21 -4.12
N GLU A 265 3.14 3.11 -4.51
CA GLU A 265 4.59 2.92 -4.49
C GLU A 265 5.31 4.06 -5.20
N GLY A 266 4.88 4.42 -6.42
CA GLY A 266 5.44 5.50 -7.22
C GLY A 266 5.45 6.86 -6.55
N ARG A 267 4.62 7.05 -5.51
CA ARG A 267 4.62 8.29 -4.70
C ARG A 267 5.86 8.41 -3.81
N PHE A 268 6.43 7.28 -3.40
CA PHE A 268 7.49 7.22 -2.39
C PHE A 268 8.83 6.76 -2.96
N THR A 269 8.84 6.06 -4.09
CA THR A 269 10.04 5.52 -4.71
C THR A 269 10.63 6.46 -5.76
N ILE A 270 11.91 6.30 -6.05
CA ILE A 270 12.55 6.94 -7.20
C ILE A 270 12.05 6.24 -8.47
N PHE A 271 11.70 7.06 -9.45
CA PHE A 271 11.33 6.62 -10.78
C PHE A 271 12.34 5.61 -11.38
N GLY A 272 11.81 4.54 -11.95
CA GLY A 272 12.59 3.51 -12.61
C GLY A 272 13.07 2.35 -11.71
N TYR A 273 12.83 2.40 -10.40
CA TYR A 273 13.18 1.32 -9.48
C TYR A 273 12.02 0.40 -9.09
N GLN A 274 10.94 0.44 -9.85
CA GLN A 274 9.76 -0.39 -9.62
C GLN A 274 9.82 -1.66 -10.46
N ASP A 275 9.40 -2.79 -9.89
CA ASP A 275 9.23 -4.04 -10.63
C ASP A 275 7.78 -4.18 -11.08
N TYR A 276 7.56 -4.09 -12.38
CA TYR A 276 6.24 -4.20 -13.01
C TYR A 276 5.97 -5.57 -13.63
N SER A 277 6.71 -6.60 -13.27
CA SER A 277 6.60 -7.93 -13.89
C SER A 277 5.21 -8.55 -13.70
N SER A 278 4.67 -8.51 -12.47
CA SER A 278 3.33 -9.00 -12.14
C SER A 278 2.25 -8.23 -12.90
N PHE A 279 2.30 -6.92 -12.84
CA PHE A 279 1.38 -6.06 -13.57
C PHE A 279 1.39 -6.36 -15.09
N THR A 280 2.58 -6.44 -15.68
CA THR A 280 2.74 -6.70 -17.12
C THR A 280 2.23 -8.10 -17.49
N ALA A 281 2.36 -9.08 -16.61
CA ALA A 281 1.85 -10.43 -16.84
C ALA A 281 0.30 -10.43 -16.86
N ILE A 282 -0.32 -9.82 -15.87
CA ILE A 282 -1.79 -9.75 -15.74
C ILE A 282 -2.40 -8.95 -16.89
N GLN A 283 -1.78 -7.83 -17.27
CA GLN A 283 -2.26 -6.98 -18.36
C GLN A 283 -2.41 -7.72 -19.70
N LYS A 284 -1.60 -8.75 -19.97
CA LYS A 284 -1.66 -9.53 -21.22
C LYS A 284 -2.96 -10.32 -21.39
N ASP A 285 -3.67 -10.59 -20.31
CA ASP A 285 -4.90 -11.35 -20.31
C ASP A 285 -6.14 -10.49 -20.60
N LEU A 286 -5.96 -9.17 -20.71
CA LEU A 286 -7.02 -8.18 -20.90
C LEU A 286 -6.82 -7.42 -22.22
N ASP A 287 -7.91 -6.95 -22.83
CA ASP A 287 -7.84 -5.98 -23.91
C ASP A 287 -7.54 -4.58 -23.38
N SER A 288 -7.24 -3.65 -24.31
CA SER A 288 -6.80 -2.30 -23.94
C SER A 288 -7.86 -1.49 -23.20
N GLU A 289 -9.14 -1.71 -23.49
CA GLU A 289 -10.25 -0.98 -22.85
C GLU A 289 -10.39 -1.41 -21.37
N HIS A 290 -10.41 -2.73 -21.12
CA HIS A 290 -10.45 -3.27 -19.75
C HIS A 290 -9.20 -2.87 -18.94
N VAL A 291 -8.04 -2.81 -19.58
CA VAL A 291 -6.81 -2.32 -18.95
C VAL A 291 -6.96 -0.86 -18.50
N ASP A 292 -7.47 0.02 -19.36
CA ASP A 292 -7.61 1.44 -19.03
C ASP A 292 -8.65 1.69 -17.95
N ILE A 293 -9.75 0.92 -17.94
CA ILE A 293 -10.75 0.96 -16.89
C ILE A 293 -10.16 0.48 -15.56
N ALA A 294 -9.47 -0.66 -15.54
CA ALA A 294 -8.84 -1.19 -14.35
C ALA A 294 -7.81 -0.21 -13.76
N LYS A 295 -7.00 0.42 -14.61
CA LYS A 295 -6.05 1.47 -14.20
C LYS A 295 -6.76 2.66 -13.56
N THR A 296 -7.87 3.13 -14.14
CA THR A 296 -8.63 4.27 -13.61
C THR A 296 -9.24 3.96 -12.24
N ILE A 297 -9.80 2.76 -12.07
CA ILE A 297 -10.33 2.28 -10.79
C ILE A 297 -9.19 2.14 -9.77
N GLY A 298 -8.10 1.48 -10.14
CA GLY A 298 -6.93 1.27 -9.29
C GLY A 298 -6.29 2.59 -8.84
N ASN A 299 -6.17 3.57 -9.75
CA ASN A 299 -5.71 4.91 -9.42
C ASN A 299 -6.62 5.61 -8.41
N THR A 300 -7.95 5.42 -8.52
CA THR A 300 -8.90 6.02 -7.58
C THR A 300 -8.72 5.41 -6.18
N PHE A 301 -8.57 4.10 -6.05
CA PHE A 301 -8.20 3.47 -4.77
C PHE A 301 -6.86 3.97 -4.25
N ALA A 302 -5.87 4.10 -5.13
CA ALA A 302 -4.54 4.58 -4.76
C ALA A 302 -4.57 5.99 -4.12
N ILE A 303 -5.46 6.87 -4.55
CA ILE A 303 -5.61 8.20 -3.94
C ILE A 303 -5.96 8.08 -2.47
N TYR A 304 -6.96 7.26 -2.11
CA TYR A 304 -7.35 7.04 -0.71
C TYR A 304 -6.24 6.38 0.12
N ILE A 305 -5.54 5.42 -0.48
CA ILE A 305 -4.39 4.79 0.18
C ILE A 305 -3.27 5.81 0.42
N LYS A 306 -2.93 6.63 -0.59
CA LYS A 306 -1.93 7.70 -0.46
C LYS A 306 -2.27 8.68 0.65
N GLU A 307 -3.52 9.15 0.72
CA GLU A 307 -4.00 10.06 1.78
C GLU A 307 -3.89 9.43 3.17
N LEU A 308 -4.13 8.13 3.28
CA LEU A 308 -3.95 7.41 4.53
C LEU A 308 -2.47 7.33 4.90
N LEU A 309 -1.61 6.96 3.97
CA LEU A 309 -0.17 6.82 4.18
C LEU A 309 0.52 8.17 4.45
N GLU A 310 0.13 9.24 3.77
CA GLU A 310 0.69 10.58 3.94
C GLU A 310 0.44 11.17 5.34
N GLY A 311 -0.47 10.61 6.11
CA GLY A 311 -0.63 10.95 7.51
C GLY A 311 0.57 10.54 8.40
N PHE A 312 1.40 9.59 7.94
CA PHE A 312 2.61 9.14 8.61
C PHE A 312 3.86 9.31 7.75
N LEU A 313 3.78 8.97 6.45
CA LEU A 313 4.85 9.16 5.48
C LEU A 313 4.78 10.61 4.96
N ASP A 314 5.15 11.56 5.81
CA ASP A 314 5.21 12.97 5.46
C ASP A 314 6.27 13.27 4.39
N TRP A 315 6.38 14.54 4.01
CA TRP A 315 7.32 14.96 2.97
C TRP A 315 8.76 14.64 3.33
N ASP A 316 9.17 14.88 4.57
CA ASP A 316 10.56 14.67 5.01
C ASP A 316 10.91 13.17 4.95
N LEU A 317 10.00 12.30 5.38
CA LEU A 317 10.20 10.86 5.31
C LEU A 317 10.28 10.36 3.87
N ARG A 318 9.53 10.94 2.95
CA ARG A 318 9.62 10.63 1.52
C ARG A 318 10.97 10.98 0.93
N GLU A 319 11.51 12.14 1.25
CA GLU A 319 12.86 12.56 0.81
C GLU A 319 13.94 11.66 1.43
N ASP A 320 13.76 11.21 2.67
CA ASP A 320 14.64 10.24 3.30
C ASP A 320 14.62 8.88 2.59
N ILE A 321 13.43 8.41 2.13
CA ILE A 321 13.30 7.18 1.34
C ILE A 321 14.07 7.32 0.03
N LYS A 322 13.87 8.41 -0.72
CA LYS A 322 14.62 8.68 -1.96
C LYS A 322 16.12 8.73 -1.74
N THR A 323 16.55 9.36 -0.66
CA THR A 323 17.97 9.41 -0.26
C THR A 323 18.50 8.00 0.02
N GLN A 324 17.71 7.10 0.61
CA GLN A 324 18.11 5.70 0.83
C GLN A 324 18.31 4.96 -0.49
N PHE A 325 17.46 5.21 -1.50
CA PHE A 325 17.67 4.65 -2.85
C PHE A 325 19.02 5.10 -3.44
N LEU A 326 19.31 6.39 -3.37
CA LEU A 326 20.58 6.93 -3.87
C LEU A 326 21.81 6.36 -3.17
N LYS A 327 21.68 5.99 -1.89
CA LYS A 327 22.76 5.32 -1.14
C LYS A 327 22.95 3.86 -1.52
N ASP A 328 21.85 3.17 -1.82
CA ASP A 328 21.87 1.72 -2.04
C ASP A 328 22.21 1.35 -3.48
N THR A 329 21.97 2.25 -4.44
CA THR A 329 22.12 1.96 -5.87
C THR A 329 23.19 2.82 -6.51
N THR A 330 24.12 2.16 -7.20
CA THR A 330 25.10 2.78 -8.10
C THR A 330 24.72 2.59 -9.56
N GLU A 331 23.67 1.84 -9.83
CA GLU A 331 23.18 1.50 -11.16
C GLU A 331 22.15 2.51 -11.61
N SER A 332 22.14 2.82 -12.90
CA SER A 332 21.07 3.65 -13.47
C SER A 332 19.74 2.91 -13.38
N PRO A 333 18.65 3.59 -13.02
CA PRO A 333 17.33 2.99 -12.97
C PRO A 333 16.92 2.41 -14.33
N ASP A 334 16.21 1.29 -14.32
CA ASP A 334 15.57 0.76 -15.52
C ASP A 334 14.27 1.56 -15.78
N TYR A 335 14.33 2.48 -16.73
CA TYR A 335 13.22 3.37 -17.10
C TYR A 335 12.08 2.67 -17.86
N ARG A 336 11.79 1.42 -17.60
CA ARG A 336 10.58 0.78 -18.10
C ARG A 336 9.37 1.32 -17.34
N GLN A 337 8.75 2.34 -17.92
CA GLN A 337 7.57 2.97 -17.33
C GLN A 337 6.31 2.16 -17.53
N LEU A 338 5.54 1.99 -16.45
CA LEU A 338 4.09 2.08 -16.57
C LEU A 338 3.76 3.53 -16.91
N GLN A 339 3.04 3.74 -18.02
CA GLN A 339 2.47 5.05 -18.30
C GLN A 339 1.37 5.33 -17.26
N LEU A 340 1.77 5.88 -16.11
CA LEU A 340 0.84 6.41 -15.09
C LEU A 340 0.21 7.74 -15.57
N GLU A 341 0.75 8.29 -16.66
CA GLU A 341 0.53 9.65 -17.14
C GLU A 341 -0.91 9.97 -17.55
N ASN A 342 -1.74 8.97 -17.81
CA ASN A 342 -3.11 9.17 -18.26
C ASN A 342 -4.18 8.60 -17.33
N CYS A 343 -3.86 8.40 -16.06
CA CYS A 343 -4.83 7.86 -15.13
C CYS A 343 -5.65 8.96 -14.48
N ASN A 344 -6.89 8.97 -14.84
CA ASN A 344 -7.89 9.85 -14.29
C ASN A 344 -8.44 9.25 -12.99
N LYS A 345 -8.96 10.13 -12.12
CA LYS A 345 -9.75 9.73 -10.96
C LYS A 345 -11.20 9.59 -11.40
N LEU A 346 -11.90 8.57 -10.94
CA LEU A 346 -13.34 8.47 -11.08
C LEU A 346 -14.04 9.56 -10.27
N SER A 347 -15.20 10.02 -10.74
CA SER A 347 -16.11 10.79 -9.89
C SER A 347 -16.58 9.92 -8.72
N ASP A 348 -17.08 10.54 -7.66
CA ASP A 348 -17.56 9.84 -6.48
C ASP A 348 -18.64 8.81 -6.83
N GLU A 349 -19.60 9.18 -7.70
CA GLU A 349 -20.62 8.26 -8.21
C GLU A 349 -19.99 7.12 -9.01
N GLY A 350 -19.02 7.43 -9.89
CA GLY A 350 -18.30 6.43 -10.69
C GLY A 350 -17.51 5.47 -9.83
N PHE A 351 -16.89 5.96 -8.77
CA PHE A 351 -16.13 5.12 -7.85
C PHE A 351 -17.02 4.17 -7.05
N ILE A 352 -18.15 4.65 -6.53
CA ILE A 352 -19.13 3.80 -5.85
C ILE A 352 -19.68 2.72 -6.79
N LYS A 353 -19.93 3.05 -8.06
CA LYS A 353 -20.32 2.06 -9.07
C LYS A 353 -19.22 1.04 -9.35
N ALA A 354 -17.97 1.45 -9.37
CA ALA A 354 -16.85 0.51 -9.51
C ALA A 354 -16.77 -0.47 -8.33
N ILE A 355 -16.92 0.00 -7.10
CA ILE A 355 -17.00 -0.86 -5.91
C ILE A 355 -18.18 -1.82 -6.03
N TRP A 356 -19.35 -1.30 -6.43
CA TRP A 356 -20.54 -2.12 -6.65
C TRP A 356 -20.28 -3.23 -7.69
N LEU A 357 -19.66 -2.91 -8.80
CA LEU A 357 -19.34 -3.88 -9.85
C LEU A 357 -18.41 -4.98 -9.33
N ILE A 358 -17.32 -4.61 -8.68
CA ILE A 358 -16.34 -5.55 -8.11
C ILE A 358 -17.02 -6.51 -7.13
N LEU A 359 -17.83 -5.97 -6.20
CA LEU A 359 -18.47 -6.77 -5.16
C LEU A 359 -19.62 -7.63 -5.74
N SER A 360 -20.52 -7.05 -6.55
CA SER A 360 -21.69 -7.78 -7.07
C SER A 360 -21.28 -8.94 -7.98
N GLU A 361 -20.35 -8.73 -8.90
CA GLU A 361 -19.84 -9.82 -9.74
C GLU A 361 -19.05 -10.84 -8.92
N GLY A 362 -18.23 -10.37 -8.00
CA GLY A 362 -17.44 -11.23 -7.16
C GLY A 362 -18.30 -12.16 -6.29
N PHE A 363 -19.36 -11.63 -5.69
CA PHE A 363 -20.29 -12.44 -4.89
C PHE A 363 -21.13 -13.42 -5.73
N GLN A 364 -21.62 -12.99 -6.90
CA GLN A 364 -22.39 -13.85 -7.80
C GLN A 364 -21.57 -15.01 -8.37
N ASN A 365 -20.29 -14.80 -8.63
CA ASN A 365 -19.39 -15.78 -9.24
C ASN A 365 -18.45 -16.47 -8.23
N CYS A 366 -18.73 -16.34 -6.93
CA CYS A 366 -17.85 -16.84 -5.89
C CYS A 366 -17.78 -18.37 -5.84
N ASN A 367 -16.57 -18.93 -5.87
CA ASN A 367 -16.35 -20.35 -5.69
C ASN A 367 -16.18 -20.68 -4.20
N ILE A 368 -17.25 -21.27 -3.63
CA ILE A 368 -17.33 -21.62 -2.20
C ILE A 368 -16.18 -22.54 -1.75
N GLU A 369 -15.74 -23.48 -2.60
CA GLU A 369 -14.68 -24.42 -2.22
C GLU A 369 -13.30 -23.73 -2.18
N VAL A 370 -13.08 -22.72 -3.01
CA VAL A 370 -11.86 -21.92 -2.95
C VAL A 370 -11.87 -21.02 -1.71
N VAL A 371 -13.00 -20.38 -1.42
CA VAL A 371 -13.17 -19.56 -0.21
C VAL A 371 -12.94 -20.38 1.06
N LYS A 372 -13.46 -21.60 1.14
CA LYS A 372 -13.20 -22.50 2.28
C LYS A 372 -11.71 -22.79 2.47
N ARG A 373 -10.97 -23.05 1.38
CA ARG A 373 -9.52 -23.23 1.45
C ARG A 373 -8.83 -21.98 1.98
N TYR A 374 -9.19 -20.79 1.50
CA TYR A 374 -8.65 -19.55 2.01
C TYR A 374 -8.93 -19.34 3.50
N MET A 375 -10.10 -19.73 3.99
CA MET A 375 -10.41 -19.66 5.43
C MET A 375 -9.52 -20.56 6.29
N GLU A 376 -9.01 -21.65 5.76
CA GLU A 376 -8.08 -22.54 6.46
C GLU A 376 -6.65 -21.95 6.55
N GLU A 377 -6.31 -21.05 5.64
CA GLU A 377 -4.99 -20.37 5.59
C GLU A 377 -4.88 -19.16 6.55
N PHE A 378 -6.03 -18.59 6.99
CA PHE A 378 -6.07 -17.55 8.02
C PHE A 378 -5.81 -18.13 9.42
#